data_5f5a5672a987e276fbe3979740468bc7
#
_entry.id   5f5a5672a987e276fbe3979740468bc7
#
_cell.length_a   1.000
_cell.length_b   1.000
_cell.length_c   1.000
_cell.angle_alpha   90.00
_cell.angle_beta   90.00
_cell.angle_gamma   90.00
#
_symmetry.space_group_name_H-M   'P 1'
#
loop_
_entity.id
_entity.type
_entity.pdbx_description
1 polymer ?
#
loop_
_entity_poly.entity_id
_entity_poly.type
_entity_poly.pdbx_seq_one_letter_code
_entity_poly.pdbx_strand_id
1 'polypeptide(L)'
;MIDTIIISGGNIQNGFALDFLKKRIEESRGEKITLVAADKGMEWFMKNREFIPDLAIGDFDSLSEEGQKYMESLKGLEIIRLKPEKDDSDTQSAVNQMIRKGAKDILILGATGTRLDHVLANLGLLSMGKEQGVRIAIADQWNYITLAESGTILHREEQFGKYVTFFTVGGDVTGLTLRGFKYPLNGYHLTVEDSGLTVSNEISEETAEILYESGQLLMIMSRD
;
A
#
# COMPACT_ATOMS: atom_id res chain seq x y z
N MET A 1 12.12 5.00 3.47
CA MET A 1 11.42 4.97 4.80
C MET A 1 10.04 5.57 4.58
N ILE A 2 8.97 4.95 5.10
CA ILE A 2 7.60 5.45 4.95
C ILE A 2 7.49 6.83 5.56
N ASP A 3 7.08 7.81 4.76
CA ASP A 3 6.89 9.21 5.14
C ASP A 3 5.40 9.60 5.24
N THR A 4 4.53 8.80 4.63
CA THR A 4 3.09 9.05 4.56
C THR A 4 2.31 7.76 4.77
N ILE A 5 1.28 7.80 5.62
CA ILE A 5 0.33 6.70 5.78
C ILE A 5 -1.08 7.21 5.51
N ILE A 6 -1.74 6.58 4.54
CA ILE A 6 -3.12 6.88 4.15
C ILE A 6 -4.03 5.79 4.71
N ILE A 7 -5.04 6.17 5.48
CA ILE A 7 -6.12 5.29 5.91
C ILE A 7 -7.30 5.52 4.98
N SER A 8 -7.61 4.52 4.16
CA SER A 8 -8.71 4.52 3.22
C SER A 8 -9.99 3.89 3.82
N GLY A 9 -11.12 4.06 3.13
CA GLY A 9 -12.44 3.67 3.63
C GLY A 9 -12.80 2.19 3.54
N GLY A 10 -11.89 1.33 3.10
CA GLY A 10 -12.12 -0.11 3.00
C GLY A 10 -12.11 -0.83 4.35
N ASN A 11 -12.15 -2.16 4.30
CA ASN A 11 -12.16 -2.96 5.52
C ASN A 11 -10.78 -2.96 6.21
N ILE A 12 -10.75 -2.59 7.48
CA ILE A 12 -9.53 -2.53 8.29
C ILE A 12 -9.71 -3.39 9.54
N GLN A 13 -8.87 -4.39 9.70
CA GLN A 13 -8.77 -5.11 10.96
C GLN A 13 -8.01 -4.23 11.96
N ASN A 14 -8.72 -3.77 13.00
CA ASN A 14 -8.22 -2.70 13.87
C ASN A 14 -6.93 -3.07 14.63
N GLY A 15 -6.84 -4.27 15.18
CA GLY A 15 -5.65 -4.72 15.93
C GLY A 15 -4.41 -4.70 15.03
N PHE A 16 -4.50 -5.28 13.83
CA PHE A 16 -3.41 -5.23 12.86
C PHE A 16 -3.00 -3.80 12.52
N ALA A 17 -3.98 -2.96 12.18
CA ALA A 17 -3.69 -1.58 11.75
C ALA A 17 -3.00 -0.77 12.86
N LEU A 18 -3.43 -0.94 14.12
CA LEU A 18 -2.80 -0.29 15.28
C LEU A 18 -1.34 -0.72 15.46
N ASP A 19 -1.10 -2.04 15.51
CA ASP A 19 0.24 -2.58 15.73
C ASP A 19 1.17 -2.23 14.56
N PHE A 20 0.64 -2.31 13.34
CA PHE A 20 1.40 -2.00 12.14
C PHE A 20 1.78 -0.52 12.07
N LEU A 21 0.84 0.38 12.38
CA LEU A 21 1.09 1.82 12.42
C LEU A 21 2.12 2.19 13.51
N LYS A 22 1.96 1.66 14.73
CA LYS A 22 2.91 1.88 15.84
C LYS A 22 4.32 1.46 15.44
N LYS A 23 4.45 0.27 14.87
CA LYS A 23 5.74 -0.24 14.38
C LYS A 23 6.37 0.70 13.34
N ARG A 24 5.59 1.21 12.37
CA ARG A 24 6.11 2.15 11.34
C ARG A 24 6.54 3.49 11.94
N ILE A 25 5.81 3.99 12.92
CA ILE A 25 6.19 5.22 13.64
C ILE A 25 7.47 5.01 14.45
N GLU A 26 7.62 3.88 15.13
CA GLU A 26 8.86 3.54 15.84
C GLU A 26 10.06 3.42 14.89
N GLU A 27 9.89 2.75 13.76
CA GLU A 27 10.91 2.59 12.72
C GLU A 27 11.31 3.91 12.06
N SER A 28 10.47 4.96 12.12
CA SER A 28 10.79 6.28 11.57
C SER A 28 11.88 7.02 12.37
N ARG A 29 12.26 6.50 13.56
CA ARG A 29 13.31 7.08 14.43
C ARG A 29 13.11 8.54 14.75
N GLY A 30 11.86 8.97 14.85
CA GLY A 30 11.48 10.36 15.16
C GLY A 30 11.29 11.26 13.95
N GLU A 31 11.48 10.78 12.74
CA GLU A 31 11.02 11.49 11.55
C GLU A 31 9.49 11.50 11.51
N LYS A 32 8.92 12.64 11.16
CA LYS A 32 7.46 12.77 11.12
C LYS A 32 6.87 11.97 9.98
N ILE A 33 5.95 11.07 10.29
CA ILE A 33 5.07 10.43 9.31
C ILE A 33 3.80 11.25 9.19
N THR A 34 3.43 11.62 7.97
CA THR A 34 2.16 12.31 7.70
C THR A 34 1.02 11.31 7.68
N LEU A 35 -0.01 11.53 8.51
CA LEU A 35 -1.19 10.69 8.60
C LEU A 35 -2.34 11.31 7.81
N VAL A 36 -2.96 10.54 6.92
CA VAL A 36 -4.02 11.01 6.01
C VAL A 36 -5.26 10.15 6.15
N ALA A 37 -6.41 10.77 6.31
CA ALA A 37 -7.71 10.12 6.22
C ALA A 37 -8.29 10.34 4.81
N ALA A 38 -8.51 9.26 4.06
CA ALA A 38 -9.22 9.30 2.79
C ALA A 38 -10.67 8.87 3.02
N ASP A 39 -11.60 9.81 2.84
CA ASP A 39 -13.05 9.64 3.01
C ASP A 39 -13.39 8.90 4.32
N LYS A 40 -14.07 7.75 4.26
CA LYS A 40 -14.47 6.93 5.41
C LYS A 40 -13.28 6.46 6.28
N GLY A 41 -12.05 6.60 5.83
CA GLY A 41 -10.85 6.36 6.65
C GLY A 41 -10.81 7.21 7.93
N MET A 42 -11.53 8.33 7.98
CA MET A 42 -11.71 9.15 9.19
C MET A 42 -12.38 8.38 10.33
N GLU A 43 -13.24 7.40 10.03
CA GLU A 43 -13.88 6.55 11.06
C GLU A 43 -12.86 5.74 11.84
N TRP A 44 -11.77 5.34 11.20
CA TRP A 44 -10.69 4.64 11.87
C TRP A 44 -9.99 5.56 12.88
N PHE A 45 -9.69 6.79 12.52
CA PHE A 45 -9.09 7.77 13.43
C PHE A 45 -10.04 8.15 14.59
N MET A 46 -11.33 8.27 14.32
CA MET A 46 -12.33 8.52 15.37
C MET A 46 -12.32 7.41 16.44
N LYS A 47 -12.14 6.16 16.02
CA LYS A 47 -12.07 5.00 16.93
C LYS A 47 -10.71 4.87 17.62
N ASN A 48 -9.64 5.40 17.03
CA ASN A 48 -8.26 5.28 17.49
C ASN A 48 -7.66 6.67 17.74
N ARG A 49 -8.24 7.41 18.70
CA ARG A 49 -7.95 8.83 18.98
C ARG A 49 -6.52 9.11 19.47
N GLU A 50 -5.72 8.08 19.69
CA GLU A 50 -4.28 8.23 19.94
C GLU A 50 -3.52 8.69 18.66
N PHE A 51 -4.12 8.51 17.49
CA PHE A 51 -3.63 8.98 16.21
C PHE A 51 -4.52 10.12 15.71
N ILE A 52 -3.90 11.22 15.35
CA ILE A 52 -4.59 12.39 14.81
C ILE A 52 -4.12 12.56 13.36
N PRO A 53 -5.03 12.57 12.36
CA PRO A 53 -4.62 12.82 10.99
C PRO A 53 -4.16 14.26 10.78
N ASP A 54 -3.16 14.44 9.91
CA ASP A 54 -2.71 15.76 9.46
C ASP A 54 -3.61 16.31 8.35
N LEU A 55 -4.18 15.41 7.55
CA LEU A 55 -5.02 15.72 6.39
C LEU A 55 -6.23 14.79 6.33
N ALA A 56 -7.40 15.34 6.04
CA ALA A 56 -8.59 14.61 5.60
C ALA A 56 -8.96 15.01 4.17
N ILE A 57 -9.20 14.05 3.29
CA ILE A 57 -9.55 14.29 1.89
C ILE A 57 -10.66 13.35 1.43
N GLY A 58 -11.71 13.90 0.81
CA GLY A 58 -12.86 13.14 0.32
C GLY A 58 -14.07 14.04 0.10
N ASP A 59 -15.17 13.47 -0.38
CA ASP A 59 -16.48 14.15 -0.39
C ASP A 59 -17.22 13.95 0.94
N PHE A 60 -16.81 12.93 1.72
CA PHE A 60 -17.31 12.61 3.06
C PHE A 60 -18.80 12.25 3.11
N ASP A 61 -19.38 11.83 1.97
CA ASP A 61 -20.79 11.43 1.88
C ASP A 61 -21.05 10.09 2.59
N SER A 62 -20.04 9.25 2.68
CA SER A 62 -20.08 7.95 3.36
C SER A 62 -19.70 8.00 4.86
N LEU A 63 -19.33 9.19 5.37
CA LEU A 63 -18.91 9.38 6.75
C LEU A 63 -20.13 9.51 7.66
N SER A 64 -20.11 8.81 8.80
CA SER A 64 -21.18 8.94 9.80
C SER A 64 -21.27 10.35 10.38
N GLU A 65 -22.43 10.73 10.93
CA GLU A 65 -22.58 12.02 11.64
C GLU A 65 -21.56 12.18 12.77
N GLU A 66 -21.23 11.09 13.47
CA GLU A 66 -20.22 11.09 14.52
C GLU A 66 -18.82 11.31 13.96
N GLY A 67 -18.50 10.66 12.83
CA GLY A 67 -17.25 10.85 12.10
C GLY A 67 -17.10 12.29 11.59
N GLN A 68 -18.16 12.90 11.08
CA GLN A 68 -18.14 14.30 10.67
C GLN A 68 -17.89 15.25 11.83
N LYS A 69 -18.62 15.07 12.96
CA LYS A 69 -18.41 15.85 14.20
C LYS A 69 -17.00 15.68 14.75
N TYR A 70 -16.46 14.45 14.70
CA TYR A 70 -15.08 14.20 15.12
C TYR A 70 -14.09 14.96 14.23
N MET A 71 -14.20 14.84 12.90
CA MET A 71 -13.37 15.54 11.94
C MET A 71 -13.37 17.05 12.17
N GLU A 72 -14.55 17.66 12.36
CA GLU A 72 -14.72 19.09 12.59
C GLU A 72 -14.18 19.55 13.95
N SER A 73 -14.09 18.64 14.93
CA SER A 73 -13.54 18.94 16.27
C SER A 73 -12.02 19.01 16.31
N LEU A 74 -11.33 18.45 15.30
CA LEU A 74 -9.88 18.37 15.26
C LEU A 74 -9.23 19.71 14.91
N LYS A 75 -8.50 20.29 15.87
CA LYS A 75 -7.76 21.53 15.64
C LYS A 75 -6.51 21.27 14.81
N GLY A 76 -6.33 22.05 13.76
CA GLY A 76 -5.14 21.96 12.89
C GLY A 76 -5.23 20.89 11.80
N LEU A 77 -6.33 20.14 11.71
CA LEU A 77 -6.58 19.24 10.61
C LEU A 77 -6.78 20.03 9.31
N GLU A 78 -5.99 19.71 8.28
CA GLU A 78 -6.24 20.19 6.92
C GLU A 78 -7.38 19.37 6.31
N ILE A 79 -8.41 20.03 5.79
CA ILE A 79 -9.56 19.34 5.16
C ILE A 79 -9.67 19.75 3.70
N ILE A 80 -9.58 18.77 2.81
CA ILE A 80 -9.78 18.93 1.37
C ILE A 80 -11.10 18.26 0.98
N ARG A 81 -12.15 19.06 0.73
CA ARG A 81 -13.44 18.56 0.27
C ARG A 81 -13.42 18.39 -1.25
N LEU A 82 -13.67 17.18 -1.69
CA LEU A 82 -13.77 16.84 -3.11
C LEU A 82 -15.23 16.94 -3.58
N LYS A 83 -15.42 17.14 -4.88
CA LYS A 83 -16.75 17.00 -5.47
C LYS A 83 -17.07 15.52 -5.62
N PRO A 84 -18.34 15.07 -5.43
CA PRO A 84 -18.74 13.69 -5.67
C PRO A 84 -18.49 13.25 -7.13
N GLU A 85 -18.75 14.14 -8.07
CA GLU A 85 -18.54 13.94 -9.50
C GLU A 85 -17.08 14.25 -9.86
N LYS A 86 -16.22 13.22 -9.80
CA LYS A 86 -14.80 13.31 -10.14
C LYS A 86 -14.34 12.00 -10.79
N ASP A 87 -13.28 12.07 -11.58
CA ASP A 87 -12.70 10.91 -12.25
C ASP A 87 -11.87 10.03 -11.29
N ASP A 88 -11.26 10.62 -10.26
CA ASP A 88 -10.42 9.93 -9.28
C ASP A 88 -11.23 9.39 -8.09
N SER A 89 -10.84 8.21 -7.57
CA SER A 89 -11.30 7.78 -6.25
C SER A 89 -10.72 8.66 -5.13
N ASP A 90 -11.33 8.65 -3.94
CA ASP A 90 -10.81 9.42 -2.79
C ASP A 90 -9.40 8.97 -2.39
N THR A 91 -9.13 7.66 -2.46
CA THR A 91 -7.79 7.11 -2.21
C THR A 91 -6.78 7.62 -3.23
N GLN A 92 -7.14 7.63 -4.52
CA GLN A 92 -6.28 8.18 -5.58
C GLN A 92 -6.05 9.67 -5.39
N SER A 93 -7.08 10.43 -5.06
CA SER A 93 -6.98 11.87 -4.76
C SER A 93 -6.05 12.13 -3.56
N ALA A 94 -6.12 11.29 -2.51
CA ALA A 94 -5.23 11.37 -1.36
C ALA A 94 -3.77 11.12 -1.76
N VAL A 95 -3.51 10.06 -2.54
CA VAL A 95 -2.17 9.74 -3.06
C VAL A 95 -1.64 10.90 -3.90
N ASN A 96 -2.42 11.39 -4.87
CA ASN A 96 -2.05 12.53 -5.72
C ASN A 96 -1.71 13.77 -4.91
N GLN A 97 -2.50 14.07 -3.86
CA GLN A 97 -2.23 15.21 -2.98
C GLN A 97 -0.93 15.05 -2.21
N MET A 98 -0.64 13.85 -1.71
CA MET A 98 0.59 13.60 -0.96
C MET A 98 1.82 13.63 -1.86
N ILE A 99 1.74 13.12 -3.08
CA ILE A 99 2.81 13.25 -4.08
C ILE A 99 3.10 14.73 -4.37
N ARG A 100 2.07 15.56 -4.54
CA ARG A 100 2.23 17.02 -4.73
C ARG A 100 2.87 17.71 -3.52
N LYS A 101 2.64 17.19 -2.31
CA LYS A 101 3.27 17.66 -1.07
C LYS A 101 4.70 17.12 -0.86
N GLY A 102 5.19 16.27 -1.78
CA GLY A 102 6.57 15.77 -1.79
C GLY A 102 6.78 14.41 -1.14
N ALA A 103 5.71 13.66 -0.85
CA ALA A 103 5.82 12.29 -0.36
C ALA A 103 6.65 11.41 -1.33
N LYS A 104 7.44 10.50 -0.77
CA LYS A 104 8.31 9.56 -1.51
C LYS A 104 8.04 8.10 -1.21
N ASP A 105 7.47 7.80 -0.05
CA ASP A 105 7.19 6.44 0.38
C ASP A 105 5.84 6.39 1.11
N ILE A 106 4.78 6.01 0.38
CA ILE A 106 3.39 6.02 0.84
C ILE A 106 2.94 4.61 1.19
N LEU A 107 2.40 4.45 2.38
CA LEU A 107 1.69 3.23 2.79
C LEU A 107 0.19 3.48 2.83
N ILE A 108 -0.60 2.57 2.26
CA ILE A 108 -2.07 2.66 2.26
C ILE A 108 -2.64 1.49 3.06
N LEU A 109 -3.44 1.78 4.08
CA LEU A 109 -4.27 0.82 4.81
C LEU A 109 -5.74 1.02 4.44
N GLY A 110 -6.53 -0.08 4.46
CA GLY A 110 -7.95 -0.01 4.07
C GLY A 110 -8.17 0.13 2.56
N ALA A 111 -7.16 -0.19 1.73
CA ALA A 111 -7.26 -0.17 0.27
C ALA A 111 -7.68 -1.54 -0.31
N THR A 112 -7.78 -2.56 0.54
CA THR A 112 -8.35 -3.87 0.23
C THR A 112 -9.76 -3.97 0.83
N GLY A 113 -10.60 -4.86 0.31
CA GLY A 113 -11.96 -5.00 0.84
C GLY A 113 -12.82 -5.94 -0.01
N THR A 114 -14.14 -5.86 0.16
CA THR A 114 -15.11 -6.73 -0.52
C THR A 114 -15.32 -6.37 -1.99
N ARG A 115 -15.08 -5.13 -2.38
CA ARG A 115 -15.25 -4.66 -3.76
C ARG A 115 -13.95 -4.82 -4.54
N LEU A 116 -13.90 -5.81 -5.42
CA LEU A 116 -12.71 -6.10 -6.25
C LEU A 116 -12.36 -4.98 -7.24
N ASP A 117 -13.36 -4.23 -7.73
CA ASP A 117 -13.12 -3.06 -8.59
C ASP A 117 -12.28 -1.99 -7.87
N HIS A 118 -12.56 -1.72 -6.60
CA HIS A 118 -11.74 -0.82 -5.79
C HIS A 118 -10.34 -1.38 -5.52
N VAL A 119 -10.23 -2.68 -5.26
CA VAL A 119 -8.92 -3.32 -5.05
C VAL A 119 -8.06 -3.19 -6.31
N LEU A 120 -8.62 -3.50 -7.49
CA LEU A 120 -7.90 -3.38 -8.76
C LEU A 120 -7.50 -1.93 -9.07
N ALA A 121 -8.40 -0.97 -8.82
CA ALA A 121 -8.07 0.45 -8.97
C ALA A 121 -6.93 0.88 -8.03
N ASN A 122 -6.96 0.43 -6.78
CA ASN A 122 -5.90 0.72 -5.82
C ASN A 122 -4.54 0.08 -6.18
N LEU A 123 -4.55 -1.13 -6.80
CA LEU A 123 -3.32 -1.72 -7.35
C LEU A 123 -2.71 -0.86 -8.47
N GLY A 124 -3.54 -0.19 -9.26
CA GLY A 124 -3.09 0.76 -10.28
C GLY A 124 -2.30 1.95 -9.70
N LEU A 125 -2.56 2.33 -8.45
CA LEU A 125 -1.82 3.40 -7.77
C LEU A 125 -0.34 3.07 -7.60
N LEU A 126 0.03 1.79 -7.51
CA LEU A 126 1.42 1.36 -7.40
C LEU A 126 2.22 1.76 -8.66
N SER A 127 1.66 1.51 -9.84
CA SER A 127 2.26 1.89 -11.12
C SER A 127 2.31 3.42 -11.27
N MET A 128 1.21 4.11 -10.92
CA MET A 128 1.15 5.57 -10.94
C MET A 128 2.23 6.18 -10.04
N GLY A 129 2.43 5.64 -8.85
CA GLY A 129 3.48 6.07 -7.93
C GLY A 129 4.88 5.89 -8.54
N LYS A 130 5.15 4.72 -9.10
CA LYS A 130 6.44 4.41 -9.75
C LYS A 130 6.77 5.40 -10.87
N GLU A 131 5.81 5.73 -11.72
CA GLU A 131 5.99 6.72 -12.81
C GLU A 131 6.34 8.11 -12.28
N GLN A 132 5.92 8.44 -11.06
CA GLN A 132 6.20 9.71 -10.39
C GLN A 132 7.40 9.65 -9.43
N GLY A 133 8.11 8.53 -9.40
CA GLY A 133 9.28 8.32 -8.52
C GLY A 133 8.89 8.23 -7.03
N VAL A 134 7.69 7.73 -6.75
CA VAL A 134 7.14 7.51 -5.40
C VAL A 134 6.86 6.02 -5.20
N ARG A 135 7.40 5.48 -4.13
CA ARG A 135 7.08 4.11 -3.72
C ARG A 135 5.71 4.10 -3.05
N ILE A 136 4.85 3.19 -3.46
CA ILE A 136 3.56 2.95 -2.82
C ILE A 136 3.48 1.50 -2.38
N ALA A 137 2.99 1.28 -1.18
CA ALA A 137 2.65 -0.03 -0.66
C ALA A 137 1.21 -0.04 -0.12
N ILE A 138 0.53 -1.16 -0.26
CA ILE A 138 -0.78 -1.42 0.33
C ILE A 138 -0.62 -2.54 1.34
N ALA A 139 -1.20 -2.40 2.52
CA ALA A 139 -1.17 -3.47 3.50
C ALA A 139 -2.54 -3.70 4.14
N ASP A 140 -2.81 -4.97 4.42
CA ASP A 140 -3.87 -5.44 5.29
C ASP A 140 -3.35 -6.56 6.21
N GLN A 141 -4.19 -7.16 7.02
CA GLN A 141 -3.77 -8.20 7.96
C GLN A 141 -3.16 -9.44 7.30
N TRP A 142 -3.43 -9.67 6.00
CA TRP A 142 -3.01 -10.85 5.26
C TRP A 142 -1.95 -10.57 4.22
N ASN A 143 -1.88 -9.31 3.72
CA ASN A 143 -1.11 -8.96 2.55
C ASN A 143 -0.28 -7.69 2.76
N TYR A 144 0.92 -7.69 2.17
CA TYR A 144 1.71 -6.50 1.90
C TYR A 144 2.05 -6.47 0.41
N ILE A 145 1.58 -5.45 -0.29
CA ILE A 145 1.57 -5.37 -1.75
C ILE A 145 2.37 -4.16 -2.19
N THR A 146 3.34 -4.33 -3.06
CA THR A 146 4.14 -3.23 -3.63
C THR A 146 4.74 -3.65 -4.98
N LEU A 147 5.32 -2.73 -5.71
CA LEU A 147 6.19 -3.08 -6.85
C LEU A 147 7.59 -3.40 -6.33
N ALA A 148 8.15 -4.54 -6.77
CA ALA A 148 9.54 -4.87 -6.51
C ALA A 148 10.43 -4.20 -7.56
N GLU A 149 11.54 -3.61 -7.13
CA GLU A 149 12.58 -3.10 -8.04
C GLU A 149 13.59 -4.21 -8.35
N SER A 150 14.18 -4.18 -9.57
CA SER A 150 15.28 -5.08 -9.89
C SER A 150 16.48 -4.82 -8.97
N GLY A 151 17.07 -5.86 -8.42
CA GLY A 151 18.11 -5.77 -7.39
C GLY A 151 17.56 -5.77 -5.96
N THR A 152 16.25 -5.96 -5.75
CA THR A 152 15.68 -6.08 -4.40
C THR A 152 16.21 -7.34 -3.71
N ILE A 153 16.73 -7.15 -2.50
CA ILE A 153 17.12 -8.24 -1.59
C ILE A 153 16.11 -8.29 -0.46
N LEU A 154 15.55 -9.47 -0.24
CA LEU A 154 14.62 -9.76 0.85
C LEU A 154 15.33 -10.60 1.90
N HIS A 155 15.16 -10.25 3.19
CA HIS A 155 15.66 -11.03 4.32
C HIS A 155 14.53 -11.89 4.87
N ARG A 156 14.75 -13.20 5.00
CA ARG A 156 13.70 -14.14 5.44
C ARG A 156 13.07 -13.77 6.78
N GLU A 157 13.85 -13.26 7.70
CA GLU A 157 13.39 -12.89 9.05
C GLU A 157 12.55 -11.60 9.07
N GLU A 158 12.66 -10.76 8.04
CA GLU A 158 11.97 -9.47 7.94
C GLU A 158 10.69 -9.53 7.09
N GLN A 159 10.29 -10.73 6.64
CA GLN A 159 9.15 -10.88 5.77
C GLN A 159 7.83 -10.55 6.47
N PHE A 160 6.91 -9.92 5.71
CA PHE A 160 5.55 -9.67 6.18
C PHE A 160 4.78 -10.97 6.43
N GLY A 161 4.97 -11.96 5.58
CA GLY A 161 4.32 -13.26 5.65
C GLY A 161 5.18 -14.36 5.02
N LYS A 162 4.69 -15.59 5.11
CA LYS A 162 5.39 -16.78 4.62
C LYS A 162 5.56 -16.79 3.10
N TYR A 163 4.54 -16.31 2.38
CA TYR A 163 4.49 -16.43 0.92
C TYR A 163 4.90 -15.13 0.25
N VAL A 164 5.61 -15.27 -0.87
CA VAL A 164 5.98 -14.17 -1.76
C VAL A 164 5.54 -14.53 -3.18
N THR A 165 4.61 -13.76 -3.72
CA THR A 165 4.01 -13.97 -5.03
C THR A 165 4.37 -12.83 -5.96
N PHE A 166 4.54 -13.11 -7.24
CA PHE A 166 4.87 -12.12 -8.25
C PHE A 166 3.87 -12.16 -9.41
N PHE A 167 3.49 -10.97 -9.89
CA PHE A 167 2.68 -10.80 -11.09
C PHE A 167 3.25 -9.68 -11.96
N THR A 168 2.88 -9.65 -13.23
CA THR A 168 3.15 -8.52 -14.10
C THR A 168 2.07 -7.44 -13.95
N VAL A 169 2.45 -6.18 -14.14
CA VAL A 169 1.50 -5.04 -14.17
C VAL A 169 1.78 -4.18 -15.38
N GLY A 170 0.76 -3.91 -16.17
CA GLY A 170 0.85 -3.03 -17.34
C GLY A 170 1.57 -3.62 -18.55
N GLY A 171 2.07 -4.85 -18.46
CA GLY A 171 2.78 -5.56 -19.53
C GLY A 171 3.68 -6.65 -18.97
N ASP A 172 4.42 -7.32 -19.82
CA ASP A 172 5.30 -8.43 -19.46
C ASP A 172 6.53 -7.96 -18.66
N VAL A 173 7.11 -8.90 -17.91
CA VAL A 173 8.40 -8.72 -17.23
C VAL A 173 9.44 -9.62 -17.87
N THR A 174 10.52 -9.06 -18.41
CA THR A 174 11.57 -9.83 -19.06
C THR A 174 12.76 -10.08 -18.14
N GLY A 175 13.43 -11.21 -18.32
CA GLY A 175 14.65 -11.56 -17.61
C GLY A 175 14.46 -11.82 -16.11
N LEU A 176 13.24 -12.20 -15.66
CA LEU A 176 12.97 -12.42 -14.25
C LEU A 176 13.82 -13.54 -13.69
N THR A 177 14.63 -13.20 -12.72
CA THR A 177 15.50 -14.13 -11.99
C THR A 177 15.18 -14.04 -10.50
N LEU A 178 14.82 -15.18 -9.91
CA LEU A 178 14.52 -15.32 -8.49
C LEU A 178 15.56 -16.26 -7.87
N ARG A 179 16.40 -15.77 -6.98
CA ARG A 179 17.42 -16.53 -6.25
C ARG A 179 17.08 -16.59 -4.77
N GLY A 180 17.43 -17.68 -4.09
CA GLY A 180 17.12 -17.86 -2.67
C GLY A 180 15.66 -18.18 -2.37
N PHE A 181 14.85 -18.38 -3.41
CA PHE A 181 13.46 -18.82 -3.32
C PHE A 181 13.34 -20.33 -3.49
N LYS A 182 12.28 -20.90 -2.93
CA LYS A 182 11.94 -22.34 -3.04
C LYS A 182 11.68 -22.75 -4.48
N TYR A 183 11.09 -21.85 -5.26
CA TYR A 183 10.85 -22.03 -6.70
C TYR A 183 11.63 -20.93 -7.43
N PRO A 184 12.92 -21.18 -7.73
CA PRO A 184 13.78 -20.20 -8.39
C PRO A 184 13.44 -20.06 -9.88
N LEU A 185 13.73 -18.88 -10.42
CA LEU A 185 13.64 -18.60 -11.86
C LEU A 185 14.98 -18.06 -12.35
N ASN A 186 15.27 -18.22 -13.63
CA ASN A 186 16.49 -17.71 -14.25
C ASN A 186 16.21 -17.15 -15.64
N GLY A 187 16.22 -15.83 -15.77
CA GLY A 187 15.99 -15.12 -17.04
C GLY A 187 14.60 -15.36 -17.64
N TYR A 188 13.59 -15.62 -16.82
CA TYR A 188 12.25 -16.00 -17.29
C TYR A 188 11.50 -14.77 -17.87
N HIS A 189 10.74 -15.00 -18.95
CA HIS A 189 9.81 -14.02 -19.50
C HIS A 189 8.43 -14.25 -18.87
N LEU A 190 8.11 -13.44 -17.85
CA LEU A 190 6.85 -13.55 -17.12
C LEU A 190 5.75 -12.75 -17.83
N THR A 191 4.63 -13.41 -18.09
CA THR A 191 3.45 -12.84 -18.75
C THR A 191 2.22 -12.90 -17.83
N VAL A 192 1.15 -12.22 -18.19
CA VAL A 192 -0.12 -12.30 -17.46
C VAL A 192 -0.72 -13.72 -17.48
N GLU A 193 -0.36 -14.54 -18.45
CA GLU A 193 -0.84 -15.91 -18.60
C GLU A 193 -0.19 -16.89 -17.62
N ASP A 194 0.98 -16.52 -17.06
CA ASP A 194 1.74 -17.32 -16.08
C ASP A 194 1.15 -17.25 -14.66
N SER A 195 -0.16 -17.12 -14.54
CA SER A 195 -0.90 -16.81 -13.33
C SER A 195 -0.64 -17.74 -12.12
N GLY A 196 -0.16 -18.95 -12.35
CA GLY A 196 0.15 -19.92 -11.28
C GLY A 196 1.64 -20.08 -10.98
N LEU A 197 2.52 -19.66 -11.88
CA LEU A 197 3.95 -19.96 -11.83
C LEU A 197 4.66 -19.42 -10.59
N THR A 198 4.31 -18.21 -10.20
CA THR A 198 4.98 -17.47 -9.13
C THR A 198 4.17 -17.37 -7.84
N VAL A 199 2.97 -17.95 -7.82
CA VAL A 199 2.08 -17.91 -6.65
C VAL A 199 2.61 -18.79 -5.52
N SER A 200 2.53 -18.29 -4.28
CA SER A 200 2.94 -18.98 -3.06
C SER A 200 4.39 -19.46 -3.06
N ASN A 201 5.29 -18.71 -3.67
CA ASN A 201 6.72 -18.93 -3.50
C ASN A 201 7.13 -18.60 -2.06
N GLU A 202 8.24 -19.11 -1.61
CA GLU A 202 8.75 -18.94 -0.25
C GLU A 202 10.25 -18.59 -0.31
N ILE A 203 10.75 -17.79 0.64
CA ILE A 203 12.20 -17.59 0.78
C ILE A 203 12.77 -18.82 1.50
N SER A 204 13.64 -19.54 0.80
CA SER A 204 14.25 -20.80 1.31
C SER A 204 15.62 -20.60 1.94
N GLU A 205 16.33 -19.52 1.60
CA GLU A 205 17.64 -19.16 2.12
C GLU A 205 17.53 -18.02 3.15
N GLU A 206 18.62 -17.51 3.69
CA GLU A 206 18.62 -16.34 4.60
C GLU A 206 18.16 -15.07 3.86
N THR A 207 18.57 -14.97 2.59
CA THR A 207 18.21 -13.87 1.71
C THR A 207 17.67 -14.39 0.38
N ALA A 208 16.84 -13.59 -0.26
CA ALA A 208 16.38 -13.85 -1.63
C ALA A 208 16.57 -12.61 -2.48
N GLU A 209 16.97 -12.79 -3.73
CA GLU A 209 17.25 -11.73 -4.69
C GLU A 209 16.25 -11.77 -5.85
N ILE A 210 15.77 -10.60 -6.23
CA ILE A 210 14.84 -10.37 -7.34
C ILE A 210 15.56 -9.53 -8.39
N LEU A 211 15.75 -10.08 -9.59
CA LEU A 211 16.34 -9.38 -10.72
C LEU A 211 15.41 -9.48 -11.93
N TYR A 212 15.34 -8.43 -12.72
CA TYR A 212 14.66 -8.44 -14.03
C TYR A 212 15.21 -7.32 -14.91
N GLU A 213 15.01 -7.44 -16.23
CA GLU A 213 15.54 -6.50 -17.21
C GLU A 213 14.57 -5.35 -17.50
N SER A 214 13.28 -5.66 -17.65
CA SER A 214 12.26 -4.66 -17.97
C SER A 214 10.88 -5.06 -17.47
N GLY A 215 9.96 -4.10 -17.40
CA GLY A 215 8.59 -4.27 -16.96
C GLY A 215 8.32 -3.75 -15.55
N GLN A 216 7.15 -4.05 -15.03
CA GLN A 216 6.76 -3.75 -13.65
C GLN A 216 6.35 -5.05 -12.94
N LEU A 217 7.04 -5.38 -11.88
CA LEU A 217 6.86 -6.60 -11.11
C LEU A 217 6.08 -6.30 -9.83
N LEU A 218 4.81 -6.71 -9.78
CA LEU A 218 4.01 -6.68 -8.55
C LEU A 218 4.51 -7.79 -7.63
N MET A 219 4.79 -7.43 -6.39
CA MET A 219 5.14 -8.35 -5.31
C MET A 219 4.06 -8.33 -4.23
N ILE A 220 3.56 -9.50 -3.89
CA ILE A 220 2.61 -9.69 -2.79
C ILE A 220 3.24 -10.63 -1.78
N MET A 221 3.53 -10.11 -0.59
CA MET A 221 3.87 -10.95 0.56
C MET A 221 2.59 -11.26 1.31
N SER A 222 2.33 -12.54 1.57
CA SER A 222 1.08 -12.95 2.22
C SER A 222 1.28 -14.00 3.30
N ARG A 223 0.28 -14.09 4.18
CA ARG A 223 0.20 -15.08 5.27
C ARG A 223 -1.24 -15.57 5.43
N ASP A 224 -1.39 -16.77 5.98
CA ASP A 224 -2.69 -17.36 6.38
C ASP A 224 -3.17 -16.80 7.73
#